data_621875f336b5f49f7ec855319a5726ef
#
_entry.id   621875f336b5f49f7ec855319a5726ef
#
_cell.length_a   1.000
_cell.length_b   1.000
_cell.length_c   1.000
_cell.angle_alpha   90.00
_cell.angle_beta   90.00
_cell.angle_gamma   90.00
#
_symmetry.space_group_name_H-M   'P 1'
#
loop_
_entity.id
_entity.type
_entity.pdbx_description
1 polymer ?
#
loop_
_entity_poly.entity_id
_entity_poly.type
_entity_poly.pdbx_seq_one_letter_code
_entity_poly.pdbx_strand_id
1 'polypeptide(L)'
;MKRTLARQLPNFIDQEVTLRGWLNNTRAFGKLTFLILRDRTGFAQIVIEDKEEARKLDGLQPGTVLTVTGKVVASKEASLQAEICHPKLTIENPIREVSPIEYYKPEIQSELEFILDHRPIALRNRQIAAVFRIQAEIAHAYRLYMHDQVQACEYFAPNIIGASSEGGSEFFNVDYFGYTATLAQSSQLYKQIMVGVNERVYALMPFFRAEPSQTTRHLSEGKQLEFEMGFFDHWHEILDVQEGCIKFILQYVHTHAKAELEILGNKIISAPADVPFPRLTFKEAQELYFERTGIDERNEPDLSPAAERELCAWSAEKHGTDLVFVTDWKTVKRPFYSFPKEGNPDLTNTFDLICAGTEITSGGQRRHTYDSMVEGIKMKEMDPANFPDYLSIFKFGMPAHGGFGMGLERLTMTLLKLKNIREVSLFPSDPKRIAGNRIKAKIFFGGENIRNEIIRRLHQMKVEFDHKEHEPTPTSQDSARVRGTKMEEGVKALIVRGKNSKKNYQFNIPGHMKLDMKAVQEAVGEKCDFEDPAVILDRFGLQVGSIPPFGHLLNLDTYFDEQIQHETLSAFNCGLATESIILKSKDLIAAVEPKLGKFSKA
;
A
#
# COMPACT_ATOMS: atom_id res chain seq x y z
N MET A 1 -8.49 -15.31 40.40
CA MET A 1 -7.76 -14.02 40.66
C MET A 1 -7.83 -13.11 39.47
N LYS A 2 -7.84 -11.77 39.71
CA LYS A 2 -7.79 -10.76 38.64
C LYS A 2 -6.39 -10.82 37.99
N ARG A 3 -6.30 -10.76 36.63
CA ARG A 3 -5.03 -10.74 35.89
C ARG A 3 -4.19 -9.53 36.27
N THR A 4 -2.94 -9.74 36.66
CA THR A 4 -1.93 -8.71 36.85
C THR A 4 -1.09 -8.58 35.58
N LEU A 5 -0.55 -7.40 35.28
CA LEU A 5 0.31 -7.15 34.12
C LEU A 5 1.78 -7.06 34.56
N ALA A 6 2.70 -7.40 33.65
CA ALA A 6 4.13 -7.45 33.93
C ALA A 6 4.66 -6.15 34.55
N ARG A 7 4.29 -4.99 33.99
CA ARG A 7 4.69 -3.66 34.51
C ARG A 7 4.17 -3.35 35.92
N GLN A 8 3.12 -4.04 36.36
CA GLN A 8 2.49 -3.81 37.64
C GLN A 8 3.13 -4.63 38.78
N LEU A 9 3.99 -5.60 38.47
CA LEU A 9 4.57 -6.50 39.49
C LEU A 9 5.21 -5.78 40.68
N PRO A 10 5.95 -4.66 40.51
CA PRO A 10 6.56 -3.97 41.67
C PRO A 10 5.54 -3.49 42.71
N ASN A 11 4.26 -3.32 42.32
CA ASN A 11 3.20 -2.89 43.24
C ASN A 11 2.60 -4.06 44.06
N PHE A 12 3.04 -5.31 43.82
CA PHE A 12 2.48 -6.52 44.42
C PHE A 12 3.52 -7.35 45.17
N ILE A 13 4.63 -6.73 45.61
CA ILE A 13 5.66 -7.44 46.38
C ILE A 13 5.04 -8.17 47.58
N ASP A 14 5.48 -9.42 47.82
CA ASP A 14 5.01 -10.37 48.83
C ASP A 14 3.55 -10.88 48.62
N GLN A 15 2.88 -10.52 47.54
CA GLN A 15 1.56 -11.00 47.22
C GLN A 15 1.60 -12.08 46.14
N GLU A 16 0.57 -12.94 46.14
CA GLU A 16 0.34 -13.89 45.06
C GLU A 16 -0.45 -13.24 43.93
N VAL A 17 0.04 -13.37 42.70
CA VAL A 17 -0.57 -12.79 41.51
C VAL A 17 -0.72 -13.82 40.40
N THR A 18 -1.60 -13.53 39.43
CA THR A 18 -1.74 -14.31 38.20
C THR A 18 -1.40 -13.46 36.99
N LEU A 19 -0.38 -13.86 36.24
CA LEU A 19 -0.04 -13.34 34.93
C LEU A 19 -0.60 -14.24 33.83
N ARG A 20 -0.91 -13.64 32.67
CA ARG A 20 -1.22 -14.36 31.44
C ARG A 20 -0.47 -13.71 30.30
N GLY A 21 0.25 -14.50 29.51
CA GLY A 21 1.08 -13.95 28.44
C GLY A 21 1.64 -15.05 27.54
N TRP A 22 2.62 -14.66 26.79
CA TRP A 22 3.33 -15.53 25.86
C TRP A 22 4.72 -15.87 26.39
N LEU A 23 5.09 -17.14 26.30
CA LEU A 23 6.49 -17.56 26.49
C LEU A 23 7.37 -16.77 25.52
N ASN A 24 8.35 -16.04 26.05
CA ASN A 24 9.35 -15.34 25.23
C ASN A 24 10.64 -16.14 25.13
N ASN A 25 11.16 -16.58 26.27
CA ASN A 25 12.40 -17.35 26.38
C ASN A 25 12.43 -18.14 27.67
N THR A 26 13.22 -19.23 27.69
CA THR A 26 13.58 -19.99 28.89
C THR A 26 15.09 -20.13 28.96
N ARG A 27 15.64 -20.11 30.18
CA ARG A 27 17.06 -20.34 30.44
C ARG A 27 17.22 -21.20 31.69
N ALA A 28 17.90 -22.33 31.56
CA ALA A 28 18.31 -23.13 32.70
C ALA A 28 19.66 -22.62 33.24
N PHE A 29 19.76 -22.45 34.55
CA PHE A 29 21.00 -22.08 35.24
C PHE A 29 21.11 -22.88 36.56
N GLY A 30 21.96 -23.89 36.58
CA GLY A 30 22.10 -24.80 37.70
C GLY A 30 20.80 -25.57 38.00
N LYS A 31 20.24 -25.31 39.18
CA LYS A 31 18.96 -25.93 39.62
C LYS A 31 17.73 -25.06 39.31
N LEU A 32 17.96 -23.87 38.77
CA LEU A 32 16.90 -22.90 38.49
C LEU A 32 16.56 -22.89 37.00
N THR A 33 15.30 -22.69 36.68
CA THR A 33 14.83 -22.37 35.33
C THR A 33 14.21 -20.96 35.36
N PHE A 34 14.71 -20.09 34.51
CA PHE A 34 14.14 -18.75 34.29
C PHE A 34 13.22 -18.78 33.10
N LEU A 35 11.99 -18.37 33.30
CA LEU A 35 11.01 -18.16 32.25
C LEU A 35 10.78 -16.65 32.08
N ILE A 36 10.92 -16.15 30.87
CA ILE A 36 10.52 -14.79 30.51
C ILE A 36 9.15 -14.85 29.86
N LEU A 37 8.16 -14.28 30.53
CA LEU A 37 6.79 -14.14 30.03
C LEU A 37 6.58 -12.74 29.49
N ARG A 38 6.01 -12.62 28.31
CA ARG A 38 5.66 -11.35 27.67
C ARG A 38 4.17 -11.10 27.76
N ASP A 39 3.78 -9.88 28.15
CA ASP A 39 2.42 -9.39 27.96
C ASP A 39 2.42 -8.05 27.18
N ARG A 40 1.28 -7.35 27.14
CA ARG A 40 1.14 -6.09 26.43
C ARG A 40 1.96 -4.95 27.03
N THR A 41 2.39 -5.05 28.29
CA THR A 41 3.11 -4.00 29.01
C THR A 41 4.61 -4.22 29.10
N GLY A 42 5.09 -5.42 28.80
CA GLY A 42 6.52 -5.75 28.85
C GLY A 42 6.78 -7.22 29.17
N PHE A 43 7.85 -7.44 29.91
CA PHE A 43 8.32 -8.76 30.32
C PHE A 43 8.26 -8.93 31.84
N ALA A 44 7.97 -10.15 32.25
CA ALA A 44 8.10 -10.60 33.63
C ALA A 44 9.08 -11.77 33.68
N GLN A 45 9.99 -11.76 34.63
CA GLN A 45 10.85 -12.89 34.95
C GLN A 45 10.15 -13.77 35.99
N ILE A 46 10.16 -15.07 35.73
CA ILE A 46 9.61 -16.10 36.62
C ILE A 46 10.75 -17.06 36.95
N VAL A 47 10.99 -17.27 38.25
CA VAL A 47 12.03 -18.17 38.77
C VAL A 47 11.39 -19.46 39.22
N ILE A 48 11.79 -20.57 38.61
CA ILE A 48 11.22 -21.90 38.81
C ILE A 48 12.30 -22.79 39.48
N GLU A 49 12.07 -23.17 40.70
CA GLU A 49 12.89 -24.11 41.46
C GLU A 49 12.37 -25.54 41.39
N ASP A 50 11.07 -25.68 41.25
CA ASP A 50 10.38 -26.96 41.14
C ASP A 50 10.66 -27.65 39.80
N LYS A 51 11.21 -28.85 39.85
CA LYS A 51 11.54 -29.63 38.65
C LYS A 51 10.32 -30.06 37.84
N GLU A 52 9.17 -30.31 38.48
CA GLU A 52 7.96 -30.70 37.78
C GLU A 52 7.36 -29.52 37.00
N GLU A 53 7.35 -28.34 37.62
CA GLU A 53 6.94 -27.11 36.93
C GLU A 53 7.91 -26.76 35.79
N ALA A 54 9.22 -26.91 35.97
CA ALA A 54 10.21 -26.69 34.93
C ALA A 54 10.04 -27.63 33.72
N ARG A 55 9.75 -28.92 33.95
CA ARG A 55 9.48 -29.93 32.90
C ARG A 55 8.30 -29.56 32.00
N LYS A 56 7.30 -28.83 32.52
CA LYS A 56 6.18 -28.34 31.70
C LYS A 56 6.62 -27.44 30.55
N LEU A 57 7.79 -26.84 30.63
CA LEU A 57 8.35 -25.99 29.61
C LEU A 57 9.18 -26.73 28.53
N ASP A 58 9.46 -28.03 28.78
CA ASP A 58 10.28 -28.83 27.87
C ASP A 58 9.62 -28.91 26.48
N GLY A 59 10.38 -28.57 25.46
CA GLY A 59 9.92 -28.58 24.06
C GLY A 59 8.96 -27.45 23.68
N LEU A 60 8.57 -26.57 24.60
CA LEU A 60 7.69 -25.45 24.26
C LEU A 60 8.46 -24.39 23.43
N GLN A 61 7.77 -23.87 22.44
CA GLN A 61 8.29 -22.83 21.56
C GLN A 61 7.92 -21.42 22.07
N PRO A 62 8.77 -20.40 21.82
CA PRO A 62 8.42 -19.01 22.06
C PRO A 62 7.09 -18.65 21.39
N GLY A 63 6.21 -17.96 22.13
CA GLY A 63 4.85 -17.65 21.69
C GLY A 63 3.76 -18.57 22.25
N THR A 64 4.12 -19.67 22.90
CA THR A 64 3.16 -20.47 23.68
C THR A 64 2.45 -19.61 24.71
N VAL A 65 1.13 -19.73 24.80
CA VAL A 65 0.32 -18.97 25.76
C VAL A 65 0.32 -19.68 27.12
N LEU A 66 0.69 -18.92 28.14
CA LEU A 66 0.82 -19.42 29.52
C LEU A 66 0.02 -18.57 30.50
N THR A 67 -0.52 -19.25 31.52
CA THR A 67 -0.94 -18.65 32.79
C THR A 67 0.06 -19.04 33.87
N VAL A 68 0.53 -18.04 34.61
CA VAL A 68 1.51 -18.18 35.70
C VAL A 68 0.91 -17.58 36.97
N THR A 69 0.74 -18.38 38.00
CA THR A 69 0.35 -17.91 39.35
C THR A 69 1.52 -18.13 40.29
N GLY A 70 1.90 -17.12 41.09
CA GLY A 70 3.01 -17.22 42.00
C GLY A 70 3.23 -15.97 42.84
N LYS A 71 4.15 -16.06 43.79
CA LYS A 71 4.49 -14.98 44.72
C LYS A 71 5.43 -13.97 44.05
N VAL A 72 5.10 -12.67 44.14
CA VAL A 72 5.96 -11.60 43.65
C VAL A 72 7.04 -11.32 44.72
N VAL A 73 8.28 -11.24 44.30
CA VAL A 73 9.41 -10.85 45.15
C VAL A 73 10.22 -9.74 44.50
N ALA A 74 10.92 -8.96 45.29
CA ALA A 74 11.87 -7.96 44.77
C ALA A 74 12.98 -8.69 44.00
N SER A 75 13.23 -8.28 42.74
CA SER A 75 14.29 -8.87 41.95
C SER A 75 15.67 -8.41 42.45
N LYS A 76 16.65 -9.31 42.42
CA LYS A 76 18.05 -9.00 42.62
C LYS A 76 18.68 -8.27 41.43
N GLU A 77 18.05 -8.38 40.27
CA GLU A 77 18.46 -7.70 39.04
C GLU A 77 17.80 -6.32 38.97
N ALA A 78 18.62 -5.26 39.04
CA ALA A 78 18.16 -3.87 39.14
C ALA A 78 17.22 -3.46 37.97
N SER A 79 17.37 -4.09 36.82
CA SER A 79 16.56 -3.81 35.62
C SER A 79 15.09 -4.30 35.71
N LEU A 80 14.81 -5.29 36.56
CA LEU A 80 13.52 -5.97 36.62
C LEU A 80 12.61 -5.51 37.77
N GLN A 81 13.17 -4.91 38.84
CA GLN A 81 12.50 -4.46 40.06
C GLN A 81 11.73 -5.57 40.82
N ALA A 82 11.00 -6.47 40.10
CA ALA A 82 10.24 -7.55 40.70
C ALA A 82 10.26 -8.79 39.80
N GLU A 83 10.14 -9.98 40.39
CA GLU A 83 10.04 -11.27 39.72
C GLU A 83 9.04 -12.17 40.45
N ILE A 84 8.62 -13.26 39.80
CA ILE A 84 7.71 -14.24 40.39
C ILE A 84 8.49 -15.48 40.81
N CYS A 85 8.31 -15.91 42.07
CA CYS A 85 8.85 -17.15 42.62
C CYS A 85 7.71 -18.14 42.93
N HIS A 86 8.08 -19.43 43.07
CA HIS A 86 7.19 -20.54 43.36
C HIS A 86 5.98 -20.57 42.41
N PRO A 87 6.21 -20.53 41.09
CA PRO A 87 5.12 -20.45 40.13
C PRO A 87 4.36 -21.77 40.00
N LYS A 88 3.07 -21.64 39.71
CA LYS A 88 2.24 -22.69 39.13
C LYS A 88 1.94 -22.33 37.67
N LEU A 89 2.36 -23.21 36.76
CA LEU A 89 2.21 -22.99 35.32
C LEU A 89 1.01 -23.75 34.75
N THR A 90 0.24 -23.06 33.91
CA THR A 90 -0.79 -23.68 33.07
C THR A 90 -0.49 -23.33 31.61
N ILE A 91 -0.36 -24.34 30.75
CA ILE A 91 -0.20 -24.17 29.32
C ILE A 91 -1.58 -24.05 28.71
N GLU A 92 -1.90 -22.86 28.19
CA GLU A 92 -3.21 -22.56 27.62
C GLU A 92 -3.28 -22.96 26.14
N ASN A 93 -2.25 -22.57 25.36
CA ASN A 93 -2.19 -22.84 23.93
C ASN A 93 -0.74 -22.97 23.46
N PRO A 94 -0.25 -24.20 23.22
CA PRO A 94 1.10 -24.44 22.72
C PRO A 94 1.22 -24.07 21.24
N ILE A 95 2.42 -23.71 20.81
CA ILE A 95 2.76 -23.52 19.41
C ILE A 95 2.77 -24.88 18.69
N ARG A 96 2.13 -24.97 17.52
CA ARG A 96 2.01 -26.20 16.72
C ARG A 96 3.13 -26.38 15.69
N GLU A 97 3.74 -25.25 15.24
CA GLU A 97 4.76 -25.26 14.21
C GLU A 97 5.89 -24.28 14.59
N VAL A 98 7.10 -24.57 14.18
CA VAL A 98 8.23 -23.66 14.38
C VAL A 98 8.00 -22.40 13.54
N SER A 99 8.15 -21.24 14.17
CA SER A 99 7.96 -19.97 13.48
C SER A 99 9.02 -19.79 12.37
N PRO A 100 8.63 -19.39 11.15
CA PRO A 100 9.58 -19.08 10.07
C PRO A 100 10.41 -17.82 10.36
N ILE A 101 9.97 -17.01 11.31
CA ILE A 101 10.64 -15.79 11.76
C ILE A 101 10.90 -15.85 13.26
N GLU A 102 12.11 -15.52 13.68
CA GLU A 102 12.48 -15.43 15.09
C GLU A 102 12.01 -14.10 15.73
N TYR A 103 10.69 -13.86 15.69
CA TYR A 103 10.07 -12.60 16.15
C TYR A 103 10.30 -12.28 17.64
N TYR A 104 10.66 -13.28 18.44
CA TYR A 104 10.96 -13.15 19.86
C TYR A 104 12.35 -12.55 20.14
N LYS A 105 13.23 -12.51 19.14
CA LYS A 105 14.53 -11.85 19.23
C LYS A 105 14.36 -10.32 19.23
N PRO A 106 15.29 -9.56 19.81
CA PRO A 106 15.25 -8.10 19.77
C PRO A 106 15.14 -7.56 18.34
N GLU A 107 15.92 -8.09 17.43
CA GLU A 107 15.95 -7.71 16.01
C GLU A 107 15.74 -8.94 15.12
N ILE A 108 14.95 -8.78 14.06
CA ILE A 108 14.74 -9.81 13.05
C ILE A 108 15.82 -9.66 11.97
N GLN A 109 16.69 -10.66 11.86
CA GLN A 109 17.75 -10.73 10.84
C GLN A 109 17.20 -11.32 9.53
N SER A 110 16.35 -10.55 8.84
CA SER A 110 15.73 -10.95 7.57
C SER A 110 15.46 -9.74 6.69
N GLU A 111 15.46 -9.96 5.38
CA GLU A 111 15.08 -8.95 4.39
C GLU A 111 13.62 -8.51 4.58
N LEU A 112 13.35 -7.23 4.29
CA LEU A 112 12.01 -6.63 4.45
C LEU A 112 10.92 -7.44 3.74
N GLU A 113 11.19 -7.91 2.52
CA GLU A 113 10.22 -8.71 1.74
C GLU A 113 9.84 -10.01 2.46
N PHE A 114 10.80 -10.69 3.11
CA PHE A 114 10.52 -11.90 3.89
C PHE A 114 9.72 -11.57 5.16
N ILE A 115 10.03 -10.46 5.83
CA ILE A 115 9.26 -9.95 6.98
C ILE A 115 7.81 -9.65 6.58
N LEU A 116 7.60 -9.05 5.40
CA LEU A 116 6.27 -8.75 4.87
C LEU A 116 5.49 -10.01 4.46
N ASP A 117 6.16 -11.04 3.94
CA ASP A 117 5.52 -12.32 3.62
C ASP A 117 5.00 -13.06 4.87
N HIS A 118 5.65 -12.83 6.00
CA HIS A 118 5.29 -13.40 7.30
C HIS A 118 4.74 -12.35 8.27
N ARG A 119 4.14 -11.28 7.75
CA ARG A 119 3.69 -10.11 8.51
C ARG A 119 2.83 -10.42 9.73
N PRO A 120 1.84 -11.33 9.70
CA PRO A 120 1.03 -11.66 10.87
C PRO A 120 1.84 -12.15 12.08
N ILE A 121 2.97 -12.81 11.82
CA ILE A 121 3.89 -13.28 12.87
C ILE A 121 4.91 -12.20 13.22
N ALA A 122 5.48 -11.53 12.21
CA ALA A 122 6.49 -10.49 12.38
C ALA A 122 5.99 -9.32 13.24
N LEU A 123 4.70 -8.98 13.17
CA LEU A 123 4.07 -7.95 14.01
C LEU A 123 4.16 -8.24 15.52
N ARG A 124 4.47 -9.47 15.93
CA ARG A 124 4.72 -9.83 17.33
C ARG A 124 6.11 -9.40 17.81
N ASN A 125 7.03 -9.04 16.90
CA ASN A 125 8.35 -8.50 17.27
C ASN A 125 8.20 -7.14 17.94
N ARG A 126 9.03 -6.86 18.97
CA ARG A 126 8.93 -5.64 19.78
C ARG A 126 9.22 -4.36 19.00
N GLN A 127 10.25 -4.37 18.15
CA GLN A 127 10.60 -3.19 17.35
C GLN A 127 9.50 -2.89 16.32
N ILE A 128 9.03 -3.92 15.61
CA ILE A 128 7.94 -3.75 14.64
C ILE A 128 6.66 -3.28 15.35
N ALA A 129 6.29 -3.88 16.48
CA ALA A 129 5.12 -3.48 17.25
C ALA A 129 5.24 -2.04 17.80
N ALA A 130 6.45 -1.60 18.18
CA ALA A 130 6.69 -0.25 18.68
C ALA A 130 6.39 0.81 17.62
N VAL A 131 6.75 0.57 16.35
CA VAL A 131 6.42 1.47 15.24
C VAL A 131 4.91 1.73 15.16
N PHE A 132 4.09 0.67 15.23
CA PHE A 132 2.62 0.82 15.13
C PHE A 132 1.98 1.39 16.38
N ARG A 133 2.57 1.22 17.55
CA ARG A 133 2.13 1.91 18.77
C ARG A 133 2.42 3.41 18.67
N ILE A 134 3.61 3.79 18.21
CA ILE A 134 3.93 5.20 17.96
C ILE A 134 3.00 5.78 16.89
N GLN A 135 2.72 5.05 15.82
CA GLN A 135 1.77 5.50 14.79
C GLN A 135 0.35 5.74 15.36
N ALA A 136 -0.09 4.87 16.28
CA ALA A 136 -1.37 5.06 16.98
C ALA A 136 -1.36 6.33 17.85
N GLU A 137 -0.25 6.62 18.55
CA GLU A 137 -0.12 7.85 19.34
C GLU A 137 -0.01 9.10 18.45
N ILE A 138 0.61 9.02 17.27
CA ILE A 138 0.61 10.09 16.26
C ILE A 138 -0.82 10.41 15.83
N ALA A 139 -1.60 9.39 15.48
CA ALA A 139 -2.99 9.55 15.05
C ALA A 139 -3.89 10.11 16.18
N HIS A 140 -3.64 9.69 17.41
CA HIS A 140 -4.35 10.20 18.58
C HIS A 140 -3.98 11.67 18.87
N ALA A 141 -2.69 12.00 18.87
CA ALA A 141 -2.20 13.37 19.06
C ALA A 141 -2.75 14.32 17.98
N TYR A 142 -2.80 13.88 16.72
CA TYR A 142 -3.42 14.65 15.64
C TYR A 142 -4.87 15.03 15.96
N ARG A 143 -5.69 14.06 16.39
CA ARG A 143 -7.10 14.32 16.76
C ARG A 143 -7.20 15.27 17.94
N LEU A 144 -6.37 15.08 18.97
CA LEU A 144 -6.35 15.98 20.12
C LEU A 144 -5.99 17.42 19.72
N TYR A 145 -4.96 17.59 18.90
CA TYR A 145 -4.55 18.92 18.43
C TYR A 145 -5.66 19.60 17.62
N MET A 146 -6.23 18.88 16.64
CA MET A 146 -7.28 19.44 15.80
C MET A 146 -8.55 19.77 16.58
N HIS A 147 -8.95 18.90 17.51
CA HIS A 147 -10.14 19.12 18.34
C HIS A 147 -9.92 20.20 19.40
N ASP A 148 -8.85 20.10 20.20
CA ASP A 148 -8.71 20.89 21.42
C ASP A 148 -8.00 22.24 21.17
N GLN A 149 -7.03 22.29 20.26
CA GLN A 149 -6.25 23.50 19.98
C GLN A 149 -6.80 24.29 18.80
N VAL A 150 -7.15 23.59 17.69
CA VAL A 150 -7.67 24.24 16.47
C VAL A 150 -9.18 24.43 16.53
N GLN A 151 -9.87 23.68 17.40
CA GLN A 151 -11.34 23.68 17.53
C GLN A 151 -12.03 23.29 16.22
N ALA A 152 -11.47 22.32 15.50
CA ALA A 152 -12.00 21.79 14.26
C ALA A 152 -12.96 20.61 14.52
N CYS A 153 -13.96 20.46 13.65
CA CYS A 153 -14.92 19.35 13.69
C CYS A 153 -14.42 18.16 12.86
N GLU A 154 -14.43 16.94 13.43
CA GLU A 154 -14.11 15.74 12.66
C GLU A 154 -15.25 15.41 11.68
N TYR A 155 -14.93 15.16 10.41
CA TYR A 155 -15.90 14.77 9.38
C TYR A 155 -15.56 13.40 8.79
N PHE A 156 -16.56 12.74 8.20
CA PHE A 156 -16.45 11.41 7.62
C PHE A 156 -16.93 11.45 6.18
N ALA A 157 -15.99 11.40 5.23
CA ALA A 157 -16.31 11.39 3.81
C ALA A 157 -16.47 9.96 3.28
N PRO A 158 -17.23 9.76 2.18
CA PRO A 158 -17.32 8.47 1.51
C PRO A 158 -15.99 8.09 0.85
N ASN A 159 -15.70 6.78 0.82
CA ASN A 159 -14.54 6.22 0.13
C ASN A 159 -14.88 5.67 -1.27
N ILE A 160 -16.14 5.37 -1.55
CA ILE A 160 -16.65 5.03 -2.88
C ILE A 160 -17.34 6.27 -3.43
N ILE A 161 -16.86 6.78 -4.56
CA ILE A 161 -17.31 8.04 -5.13
C ILE A 161 -17.66 7.89 -6.61
N GLY A 162 -18.61 8.70 -7.09
CA GLY A 162 -19.08 8.66 -8.47
C GLY A 162 -18.26 9.46 -9.47
N ALA A 163 -17.30 10.25 -9.01
CA ALA A 163 -16.46 11.08 -9.86
C ALA A 163 -15.03 11.16 -9.36
N SER A 164 -14.08 11.37 -10.26
CA SER A 164 -12.67 11.60 -9.92
C SER A 164 -12.51 12.95 -9.21
N SER A 165 -11.78 12.97 -8.09
CA SER A 165 -11.64 14.16 -7.28
C SER A 165 -10.58 15.15 -7.77
N GLU A 166 -9.51 14.72 -8.46
CA GLU A 166 -8.35 15.59 -8.66
C GLU A 166 -7.83 15.67 -10.10
N GLY A 167 -8.24 14.77 -10.99
CA GLY A 167 -7.74 14.70 -12.37
C GLY A 167 -6.24 14.38 -12.44
N GLY A 168 -5.86 13.35 -13.17
CA GLY A 168 -4.45 13.08 -13.51
C GLY A 168 -3.79 11.89 -12.86
N SER A 169 -4.36 11.24 -11.84
CA SER A 169 -3.85 9.96 -11.35
C SER A 169 -4.79 8.79 -11.68
N GLU A 170 -4.24 7.59 -11.73
CA GLU A 170 -5.01 6.37 -12.00
C GLU A 170 -5.89 6.00 -10.81
N PHE A 171 -7.12 5.53 -11.09
CA PHE A 171 -8.13 5.16 -10.10
C PHE A 171 -8.30 3.66 -10.02
N PHE A 172 -8.67 3.16 -8.84
CA PHE A 172 -9.30 1.86 -8.71
C PHE A 172 -10.79 1.99 -9.00
N ASN A 173 -11.23 1.43 -10.11
CA ASN A 173 -12.64 1.35 -10.46
C ASN A 173 -13.33 0.23 -9.70
N VAL A 174 -14.58 0.48 -9.30
CA VAL A 174 -15.44 -0.46 -8.59
C VAL A 174 -16.75 -0.61 -9.38
N ASP A 175 -17.16 -1.85 -9.63
CA ASP A 175 -18.52 -2.10 -10.10
C ASP A 175 -19.50 -1.82 -8.95
N TYR A 176 -20.36 -0.83 -9.14
CA TYR A 176 -21.34 -0.39 -8.16
C TYR A 176 -22.74 -0.57 -8.73
N PHE A 177 -23.30 -1.77 -8.55
CA PHE A 177 -24.65 -2.11 -9.05
C PHE A 177 -24.85 -1.84 -10.55
N GLY A 178 -23.85 -2.18 -11.38
CA GLY A 178 -23.85 -1.92 -12.82
C GLY A 178 -23.41 -0.51 -13.23
N TYR A 179 -23.07 0.36 -12.29
CA TYR A 179 -22.44 1.65 -12.53
C TYR A 179 -20.94 1.59 -12.19
N THR A 180 -20.15 2.42 -12.84
CA THR A 180 -18.73 2.57 -12.48
C THR A 180 -18.59 3.62 -11.37
N ALA A 181 -18.12 3.19 -10.21
CA ALA A 181 -17.64 4.06 -9.14
C ALA A 181 -16.10 3.98 -9.03
N THR A 182 -15.49 4.86 -8.24
CA THR A 182 -14.06 4.85 -7.98
C THR A 182 -13.79 4.87 -6.47
N LEU A 183 -12.63 4.34 -6.06
CA LEU A 183 -12.12 4.54 -4.71
C LEU A 183 -11.48 5.93 -4.61
N ALA A 184 -11.79 6.65 -3.52
CA ALA A 184 -11.37 8.03 -3.30
C ALA A 184 -9.84 8.14 -3.16
N GLN A 185 -9.22 9.06 -3.90
CA GLN A 185 -7.80 9.39 -3.77
C GLN A 185 -7.52 10.36 -2.64
N SER A 186 -8.49 11.20 -2.30
CA SER A 186 -8.51 12.10 -1.15
C SER A 186 -9.95 12.52 -0.87
N SER A 187 -10.15 13.20 0.25
CA SER A 187 -11.45 13.81 0.59
C SER A 187 -11.56 15.27 0.20
N GLN A 188 -10.70 15.75 -0.70
CA GLN A 188 -10.56 17.18 -0.99
C GLN A 188 -11.88 17.91 -1.25
N LEU A 189 -12.75 17.34 -2.09
CA LEU A 189 -14.04 17.98 -2.40
C LEU A 189 -14.95 18.06 -1.18
N TYR A 190 -14.96 17.01 -0.36
CA TYR A 190 -15.80 16.94 0.84
C TYR A 190 -15.32 17.86 1.94
N LYS A 191 -14.01 17.99 2.19
CA LYS A 191 -13.51 18.89 3.22
C LYS A 191 -13.79 20.36 2.88
N GLN A 192 -13.72 20.75 1.60
CA GLN A 192 -14.13 22.09 1.17
C GLN A 192 -15.63 22.34 1.39
N ILE A 193 -16.50 21.36 1.06
CA ILE A 193 -17.94 21.44 1.37
C ILE A 193 -18.14 21.66 2.88
N MET A 194 -17.44 20.89 3.70
CA MET A 194 -17.61 20.92 5.16
C MET A 194 -17.10 22.20 5.82
N VAL A 195 -16.18 22.94 5.19
CA VAL A 195 -15.81 24.28 5.64
C VAL A 195 -17.01 25.24 5.62
N GLY A 196 -17.86 25.14 4.59
CA GLY A 196 -19.12 25.92 4.53
C GLY A 196 -20.14 25.56 5.62
N VAL A 197 -19.90 24.47 6.37
CA VAL A 197 -20.78 24.00 7.46
C VAL A 197 -20.18 24.30 8.84
N ASN A 198 -18.88 24.02 9.03
CA ASN A 198 -18.22 24.02 10.34
C ASN A 198 -17.00 24.96 10.44
N GLU A 199 -16.69 25.75 9.41
CA GLU A 199 -15.55 26.66 9.31
C GLU A 199 -14.18 25.98 9.39
N ARG A 200 -13.97 25.07 10.35
CA ARG A 200 -12.75 24.28 10.54
C ARG A 200 -13.08 22.81 10.65
N VAL A 201 -12.44 22.00 9.82
CA VAL A 201 -12.72 20.56 9.75
C VAL A 201 -11.45 19.74 9.62
N TYR A 202 -11.48 18.53 10.15
CA TYR A 202 -10.39 17.57 10.00
C TYR A 202 -10.91 16.14 9.83
N ALA A 203 -10.09 15.26 9.27
CA ALA A 203 -10.39 13.84 9.18
C ALA A 203 -9.11 12.99 9.25
N LEU A 204 -9.28 11.75 9.65
CA LEU A 204 -8.31 10.68 9.44
C LEU A 204 -9.00 9.60 8.61
N MET A 205 -8.65 9.46 7.35
CA MET A 205 -9.36 8.58 6.43
C MET A 205 -8.44 7.88 5.43
N PRO A 206 -8.88 6.74 4.86
CA PRO A 206 -8.11 6.06 3.83
C PRO A 206 -8.06 6.87 2.53
N PHE A 207 -6.98 6.67 1.78
CA PHE A 207 -6.84 7.07 0.38
C PHE A 207 -6.43 5.88 -0.48
N PHE A 208 -6.76 5.92 -1.76
CA PHE A 208 -6.48 4.85 -2.72
C PHE A 208 -5.87 5.43 -3.99
N ARG A 209 -4.71 4.91 -4.40
CA ARG A 209 -3.99 5.34 -5.61
C ARG A 209 -3.57 4.14 -6.43
N ALA A 210 -3.99 4.10 -7.69
CA ALA A 210 -3.74 2.98 -8.61
C ALA A 210 -2.43 3.13 -9.41
N GLU A 211 -1.60 4.11 -9.07
CA GLU A 211 -0.32 4.35 -9.76
C GLU A 211 0.57 3.08 -9.74
N PRO A 212 1.13 2.66 -10.88
CA PRO A 212 1.96 1.46 -10.98
C PRO A 212 3.36 1.63 -10.36
N SER A 213 3.52 2.58 -9.47
CA SER A 213 4.78 2.98 -8.86
C SER A 213 5.17 2.08 -7.70
N GLN A 214 6.36 1.49 -7.76
CA GLN A 214 6.90 0.62 -6.71
C GLN A 214 8.16 1.23 -6.09
N THR A 215 8.01 2.36 -5.41
CA THR A 215 9.11 3.02 -4.70
C THR A 215 9.04 2.76 -3.19
N THR A 216 10.02 3.26 -2.45
CA THR A 216 10.04 3.22 -0.99
C THR A 216 9.07 4.21 -0.34
N ARG A 217 8.38 5.07 -1.12
CA ARG A 217 7.53 6.18 -0.64
C ARG A 217 6.06 6.05 -1.04
N HIS A 218 5.68 5.00 -1.82
CA HIS A 218 4.34 4.84 -2.36
C HIS A 218 3.66 3.56 -1.87
N LEU A 219 2.38 3.70 -1.57
CA LEU A 219 1.43 2.63 -1.27
C LEU A 219 0.18 2.84 -2.12
N SER A 220 -0.48 1.75 -2.52
CA SER A 220 -1.78 1.83 -3.21
C SER A 220 -2.94 2.17 -2.27
N GLU A 221 -2.78 1.93 -0.97
CA GLU A 221 -3.71 2.29 0.10
C GLU A 221 -2.93 2.81 1.30
N GLY A 222 -3.35 3.92 1.87
CA GLY A 222 -2.79 4.51 3.08
C GLY A 222 -3.82 5.32 3.85
N LYS A 223 -3.36 6.06 4.85
CA LYS A 223 -4.20 6.94 5.67
C LYS A 223 -3.73 8.38 5.52
N GLN A 224 -4.68 9.27 5.40
CA GLN A 224 -4.45 10.71 5.26
C GLN A 224 -5.05 11.47 6.44
N LEU A 225 -4.25 12.36 7.00
CA LEU A 225 -4.61 13.33 8.02
C LEU A 225 -4.99 14.61 7.27
N GLU A 226 -6.28 14.89 7.22
CA GLU A 226 -6.88 15.97 6.42
C GLU A 226 -7.31 17.12 7.30
N PHE A 227 -7.03 18.36 6.87
CA PHE A 227 -7.46 19.57 7.53
C PHE A 227 -7.89 20.62 6.50
N GLU A 228 -8.92 21.41 6.82
CA GLU A 228 -9.33 22.59 6.05
C GLU A 228 -9.96 23.62 6.98
N MET A 229 -9.68 24.93 6.76
CA MET A 229 -10.20 26.05 7.52
C MET A 229 -10.63 27.20 6.61
N GLY A 230 -11.65 27.92 7.02
CA GLY A 230 -12.12 29.17 6.40
C GLY A 230 -11.82 30.39 7.26
N PHE A 231 -12.11 31.59 6.71
CA PHE A 231 -12.04 32.88 7.41
C PHE A 231 -10.66 33.22 7.99
N PHE A 232 -9.58 32.97 7.29
CA PHE A 232 -8.25 33.43 7.66
C PHE A 232 -7.95 34.81 7.04
N ASP A 233 -7.14 35.62 7.72
CA ASP A 233 -6.67 36.90 7.21
C ASP A 233 -5.52 36.73 6.20
N HIS A 234 -4.66 35.76 6.46
CA HIS A 234 -3.54 35.44 5.59
C HIS A 234 -3.36 33.90 5.46
N TRP A 235 -3.21 33.42 4.25
CA TRP A 235 -3.14 31.97 3.98
C TRP A 235 -1.98 31.24 4.69
N HIS A 236 -0.96 31.94 5.16
CA HIS A 236 0.12 31.34 5.98
C HIS A 236 -0.37 30.84 7.35
N GLU A 237 -1.54 31.23 7.83
CA GLU A 237 -2.13 30.64 9.04
C GLU A 237 -2.31 29.13 8.92
N ILE A 238 -2.46 28.62 7.67
CA ILE A 238 -2.54 27.18 7.42
C ILE A 238 -1.19 26.51 7.75
N LEU A 239 -0.06 27.17 7.40
CA LEU A 239 1.28 26.70 7.73
C LEU A 239 1.51 26.72 9.25
N ASP A 240 1.00 27.76 9.94
CA ASP A 240 1.12 27.86 11.40
C ASP A 240 0.37 26.72 12.11
N VAL A 241 -0.83 26.37 11.64
CA VAL A 241 -1.58 25.20 12.12
C VAL A 241 -0.81 23.91 11.87
N GLN A 242 -0.23 23.75 10.68
CA GLN A 242 0.55 22.57 10.33
C GLN A 242 1.82 22.43 11.20
N GLU A 243 2.55 23.51 11.39
CA GLU A 243 3.74 23.56 12.24
C GLU A 243 3.40 23.22 13.70
N GLY A 244 2.36 23.86 14.25
CA GLY A 244 1.88 23.59 15.59
C GLY A 244 1.45 22.13 15.78
N CYS A 245 0.78 21.55 14.78
CA CYS A 245 0.38 20.15 14.76
C CYS A 245 1.57 19.20 14.86
N ILE A 246 2.60 19.40 14.04
CA ILE A 246 3.81 18.54 14.07
C ILE A 246 4.54 18.64 15.41
N LYS A 247 4.73 19.86 15.93
CA LYS A 247 5.35 20.08 17.26
C LYS A 247 4.57 19.40 18.37
N PHE A 248 3.24 19.53 18.35
CA PHE A 248 2.36 18.87 19.33
C PHE A 248 2.46 17.34 19.24
N ILE A 249 2.41 16.78 18.04
CA ILE A 249 2.55 15.33 17.82
C ILE A 249 3.89 14.83 18.39
N LEU A 250 5.00 15.51 18.11
CA LEU A 250 6.31 15.11 18.62
C LEU A 250 6.37 15.15 20.14
N GLN A 251 5.87 16.23 20.76
CA GLN A 251 5.83 16.34 22.21
C GLN A 251 4.95 15.24 22.84
N TYR A 252 3.82 14.95 22.21
CA TYR A 252 2.89 13.91 22.65
C TYR A 252 3.55 12.52 22.58
N VAL A 253 4.19 12.19 21.47
CA VAL A 253 4.88 10.92 21.28
C VAL A 253 6.03 10.75 22.26
N HIS A 254 6.82 11.79 22.51
CA HIS A 254 7.89 11.75 23.53
C HIS A 254 7.36 11.44 24.93
N THR A 255 6.16 11.93 25.25
CA THR A 255 5.56 11.73 26.58
C THR A 255 4.86 10.36 26.70
N HIS A 256 4.10 9.94 25.68
CA HIS A 256 3.19 8.80 25.78
C HIS A 256 3.75 7.50 25.16
N ALA A 257 4.76 7.59 24.27
CA ALA A 257 5.40 6.46 23.64
C ALA A 257 6.89 6.32 23.98
N LYS A 258 7.32 6.82 25.17
CA LYS A 258 8.71 6.81 25.60
C LYS A 258 9.35 5.42 25.56
N ALA A 259 8.63 4.39 26.03
CA ALA A 259 9.12 3.01 26.04
C ALA A 259 9.29 2.44 24.63
N GLU A 260 8.42 2.82 23.71
CA GLU A 260 8.48 2.44 22.30
C GLU A 260 9.65 3.14 21.59
N LEU A 261 9.88 4.41 21.88
CA LEU A 261 11.05 5.15 21.38
C LEU A 261 12.36 4.54 21.87
N GLU A 262 12.45 4.17 23.16
CA GLU A 262 13.62 3.48 23.71
C GLU A 262 13.90 2.14 23.01
N ILE A 263 12.84 1.35 22.68
CA ILE A 263 12.96 0.10 21.91
C ILE A 263 13.54 0.37 20.51
N LEU A 264 13.21 1.52 19.90
CA LEU A 264 13.72 1.92 18.58
C LEU A 264 15.05 2.71 18.65
N GLY A 265 15.69 2.77 19.83
CA GLY A 265 16.96 3.47 20.04
C GLY A 265 16.84 5.00 20.01
N ASN A 266 15.69 5.54 20.36
CA ASN A 266 15.35 6.97 20.38
C ASN A 266 15.64 7.72 19.07
N LYS A 267 15.55 7.01 17.94
CA LYS A 267 15.73 7.59 16.60
C LYS A 267 14.45 8.32 16.20
N ILE A 268 14.44 9.62 16.36
CA ILE A 268 13.33 10.49 15.96
C ILE A 268 13.91 11.79 15.35
N ILE A 269 13.12 12.47 14.52
CA ILE A 269 13.51 13.77 13.94
C ILE A 269 13.65 14.86 15.01
N SER A 270 14.36 15.93 14.65
CA SER A 270 14.47 17.15 15.46
C SER A 270 13.45 18.20 14.99
N ALA A 271 12.60 18.67 15.90
CA ALA A 271 11.72 19.82 15.70
C ALA A 271 11.51 20.52 17.06
N PRO A 272 12.50 21.31 17.53
CA PRO A 272 12.41 22.03 18.80
C PRO A 272 11.17 22.94 18.84
N ALA A 273 10.52 23.03 19.99
CA ALA A 273 9.26 23.74 20.14
C ALA A 273 9.37 25.25 19.85
N ASP A 274 10.50 25.84 20.19
CA ASP A 274 10.83 27.27 20.06
C ASP A 274 11.46 27.65 18.72
N VAL A 275 11.79 26.66 17.87
CA VAL A 275 12.38 26.89 16.55
C VAL A 275 11.29 26.82 15.47
N PRO A 276 10.99 27.92 14.75
CA PRO A 276 10.07 27.90 13.63
C PRO A 276 10.64 27.07 12.48
N PHE A 277 9.77 26.41 11.74
CA PHE A 277 10.20 25.73 10.51
C PHE A 277 10.54 26.76 9.43
N PRO A 278 11.71 26.67 8.78
CA PRO A 278 12.07 27.58 7.71
C PRO A 278 11.06 27.49 6.57
N ARG A 279 10.79 28.65 5.94
CA ARG A 279 9.87 28.80 4.81
C ARG A 279 10.63 29.37 3.63
N LEU A 280 10.75 28.58 2.58
CA LEU A 280 11.38 28.98 1.31
C LEU A 280 10.31 29.01 0.24
N THR A 281 10.41 29.96 -0.69
CA THR A 281 9.68 29.86 -1.95
C THR A 281 10.27 28.73 -2.79
N PHE A 282 9.51 28.20 -3.74
CA PHE A 282 9.99 27.19 -4.68
C PHE A 282 11.27 27.63 -5.41
N LYS A 283 11.33 28.91 -5.78
CA LYS A 283 12.51 29.50 -6.42
C LYS A 283 13.71 29.53 -5.48
N GLU A 284 13.55 30.00 -4.25
CA GLU A 284 14.63 30.03 -3.25
C GLU A 284 15.13 28.61 -2.93
N ALA A 285 14.22 27.62 -2.86
CA ALA A 285 14.58 26.24 -2.67
C ALA A 285 15.46 25.68 -3.80
N GLN A 286 15.12 26.00 -5.06
CA GLN A 286 15.91 25.61 -6.23
C GLN A 286 17.27 26.32 -6.26
N GLU A 287 17.34 27.61 -5.92
CA GLU A 287 18.58 28.37 -5.83
C GLU A 287 19.49 27.82 -4.73
N LEU A 288 18.94 27.55 -3.55
CA LEU A 288 19.66 26.96 -2.43
C LEU A 288 20.24 25.56 -2.78
N TYR A 289 19.47 24.73 -3.47
CA TYR A 289 19.94 23.43 -3.94
C TYR A 289 21.12 23.56 -4.91
N PHE A 290 21.01 24.48 -5.88
CA PHE A 290 22.10 24.77 -6.82
C PHE A 290 23.36 25.31 -6.11
N GLU A 291 23.22 26.26 -5.19
CA GLU A 291 24.33 26.82 -4.44
C GLU A 291 25.09 25.77 -3.60
N ARG A 292 24.35 24.81 -3.00
CA ARG A 292 24.94 23.78 -2.13
C ARG A 292 25.54 22.59 -2.87
N THR A 293 24.99 22.26 -4.04
CA THR A 293 25.38 21.03 -4.76
C THR A 293 26.06 21.27 -6.11
N GLY A 294 25.88 22.44 -6.71
CA GLY A 294 26.29 22.73 -8.08
C GLY A 294 25.39 22.08 -9.15
N ILE A 295 24.31 21.38 -8.76
CA ILE A 295 23.37 20.73 -9.69
C ILE A 295 22.26 21.73 -10.03
N ASP A 296 22.11 22.05 -11.31
CA ASP A 296 21.15 23.05 -11.79
C ASP A 296 19.78 22.42 -12.11
N GLU A 297 18.85 22.52 -11.17
CA GLU A 297 17.43 22.16 -11.32
C GLU A 297 16.50 23.41 -11.33
N ARG A 298 17.02 24.62 -11.51
CA ARG A 298 16.23 25.88 -11.41
C ARG A 298 15.13 26.02 -12.47
N ASN A 299 15.24 25.30 -13.58
CA ASN A 299 14.21 25.26 -14.62
C ASN A 299 13.23 24.10 -14.48
N GLU A 300 13.50 23.16 -13.58
CA GLU A 300 12.62 22.03 -13.36
C GLU A 300 11.27 22.48 -12.77
N PRO A 301 10.17 21.81 -13.15
CA PRO A 301 8.85 22.18 -12.65
C PRO A 301 8.55 21.64 -11.24
N ASP A 302 9.46 20.83 -10.68
CA ASP A 302 9.29 20.12 -9.42
C ASP A 302 10.63 19.97 -8.69
N LEU A 303 10.62 19.63 -7.39
CA LEU A 303 11.82 19.30 -6.64
C LEU A 303 12.16 17.82 -6.81
N SER A 304 13.43 17.53 -7.10
CA SER A 304 13.88 16.14 -7.09
C SER A 304 13.99 15.59 -5.65
N PRO A 305 13.95 14.26 -5.46
CA PRO A 305 14.22 13.66 -4.16
C PRO A 305 15.61 13.98 -3.59
N ALA A 306 16.56 14.39 -4.43
CA ALA A 306 17.87 14.87 -4.01
C ALA A 306 17.78 16.28 -3.44
N ALA A 307 17.03 17.17 -4.09
CA ALA A 307 16.75 18.52 -3.61
C ALA A 307 16.00 18.48 -2.26
N GLU A 308 14.96 17.66 -2.11
CA GLU A 308 14.25 17.50 -0.85
C GLU A 308 15.18 17.11 0.31
N ARG A 309 16.10 16.17 0.08
CA ARG A 309 17.10 15.76 1.10
C ARG A 309 18.05 16.89 1.47
N GLU A 310 18.54 17.62 0.47
CA GLU A 310 19.48 18.71 0.69
C GLU A 310 18.85 19.90 1.44
N LEU A 311 17.60 20.23 1.13
CA LEU A 311 16.84 21.26 1.85
C LEU A 311 16.66 20.90 3.33
N CYS A 312 16.35 19.63 3.64
CA CYS A 312 16.25 19.17 5.02
C CYS A 312 17.62 19.14 5.72
N ALA A 313 18.69 18.78 5.02
CA ALA A 313 20.07 18.83 5.56
C ALA A 313 20.47 20.29 5.89
N TRP A 314 20.17 21.23 5.01
CA TRP A 314 20.35 22.66 5.25
C TRP A 314 19.54 23.13 6.48
N SER A 315 18.27 22.74 6.56
CA SER A 315 17.41 23.13 7.67
C SER A 315 17.93 22.58 9.01
N ALA A 316 18.39 21.33 9.05
CA ALA A 316 19.01 20.75 10.24
C ALA A 316 20.30 21.48 10.64
N GLU A 317 21.14 21.84 9.67
CA GLU A 317 22.41 22.53 9.88
C GLU A 317 22.20 23.97 10.37
N LYS A 318 21.31 24.73 9.75
CA LYS A 318 21.15 26.18 9.99
C LYS A 318 20.11 26.51 11.05
N HIS A 319 19.06 25.67 11.18
CA HIS A 319 17.91 25.93 12.03
C HIS A 319 17.71 24.86 13.11
N GLY A 320 18.44 23.74 13.09
CA GLY A 320 18.31 22.67 14.06
C GLY A 320 17.02 21.83 13.96
N THR A 321 16.33 21.91 12.82
CA THR A 321 15.11 21.14 12.56
C THR A 321 15.22 20.35 11.26
N ASP A 322 14.68 19.13 11.24
CA ASP A 322 14.64 18.27 10.05
C ASP A 322 13.49 18.63 9.07
N LEU A 323 12.81 19.77 9.27
CA LEU A 323 11.63 20.17 8.51
C LEU A 323 11.86 21.51 7.77
N VAL A 324 11.24 21.65 6.60
CA VAL A 324 11.23 22.89 5.82
C VAL A 324 9.94 23.00 4.99
N PHE A 325 9.31 24.18 4.99
CA PHE A 325 8.22 24.50 4.08
C PHE A 325 8.76 25.02 2.76
N VAL A 326 8.16 24.57 1.66
CA VAL A 326 8.38 25.15 0.33
C VAL A 326 7.05 25.69 -0.17
N THR A 327 7.01 26.98 -0.50
CA THR A 327 5.80 27.72 -0.90
C THR A 327 5.88 28.19 -2.34
N ASP A 328 4.80 28.82 -2.85
CA ASP A 328 4.76 29.45 -4.16
C ASP A 328 5.07 28.52 -5.34
N TRP A 329 4.41 27.40 -5.35
CA TRP A 329 4.57 26.41 -6.40
C TRP A 329 3.96 26.83 -7.73
N LYS A 330 4.52 26.34 -8.85
CA LYS A 330 4.02 26.60 -10.21
C LYS A 330 2.60 26.06 -10.39
N THR A 331 1.67 26.88 -10.91
CA THR A 331 0.25 26.56 -11.11
C THR A 331 0.05 25.30 -11.97
N VAL A 332 0.90 25.07 -12.95
CA VAL A 332 0.85 23.89 -13.82
C VAL A 332 0.96 22.57 -13.04
N LYS A 333 1.67 22.56 -11.90
CA LYS A 333 1.87 21.37 -11.06
C LYS A 333 0.81 21.17 -9.98
N ARG A 334 -0.03 22.16 -9.72
CA ARG A 334 -1.02 22.12 -8.65
C ARG A 334 -2.41 21.72 -9.14
N PRO A 335 -3.25 21.11 -8.31
CA PRO A 335 -4.62 20.76 -8.67
C PRO A 335 -5.46 21.99 -9.03
N PHE A 336 -6.57 21.77 -9.74
CA PHE A 336 -7.45 22.82 -10.27
C PHE A 336 -8.01 23.77 -9.20
N TYR A 337 -8.17 23.28 -7.98
CA TYR A 337 -8.73 24.06 -6.86
C TYR A 337 -7.71 24.96 -6.16
N SER A 338 -6.44 24.94 -6.54
CA SER A 338 -5.40 25.77 -5.93
C SER A 338 -5.58 27.24 -6.30
N PHE A 339 -5.45 28.14 -5.29
CA PHE A 339 -5.60 29.56 -5.50
C PHE A 339 -4.38 30.16 -6.18
N PRO A 340 -4.52 30.87 -7.32
CA PRO A 340 -3.40 31.53 -7.99
C PRO A 340 -2.90 32.70 -7.13
N LYS A 341 -1.57 32.88 -7.09
CA LYS A 341 -0.96 33.97 -6.35
C LYS A 341 -1.34 35.31 -6.96
N GLU A 342 -1.80 36.24 -6.12
CA GLU A 342 -2.12 37.60 -6.59
C GLU A 342 -0.91 38.28 -7.21
N GLY A 343 -1.11 38.91 -8.35
CA GLY A 343 -0.04 39.58 -9.11
C GLY A 343 0.90 38.64 -9.89
N ASN A 344 0.83 37.32 -9.67
CA ASN A 344 1.59 36.34 -10.44
C ASN A 344 0.84 35.00 -10.56
N PRO A 345 -0.11 34.85 -11.49
CA PRO A 345 -0.96 33.66 -11.59
C PRO A 345 -0.22 32.39 -12.05
N ASP A 346 1.02 32.46 -12.48
CA ASP A 346 1.86 31.31 -12.78
C ASP A 346 2.28 30.55 -11.50
N LEU A 347 2.11 31.20 -10.35
CA LEU A 347 2.34 30.63 -9.03
C LEU A 347 1.03 30.48 -8.25
N THR A 348 1.04 29.66 -7.21
CA THR A 348 -0.10 29.43 -6.33
C THR A 348 0.25 29.70 -4.86
N ASN A 349 -0.75 30.07 -4.05
CA ASN A 349 -0.66 30.10 -2.60
C ASN A 349 -0.73 28.69 -2.03
N THR A 350 0.23 27.84 -2.40
CA THR A 350 0.33 26.46 -1.94
C THR A 350 1.69 26.20 -1.31
N PHE A 351 1.75 25.16 -0.52
CA PHE A 351 2.99 24.73 0.14
C PHE A 351 3.11 23.21 0.17
N ASP A 352 4.35 22.74 0.28
CA ASP A 352 4.65 21.39 0.74
C ASP A 352 5.50 21.47 2.02
N LEU A 353 5.30 20.54 2.94
CA LEU A 353 6.16 20.34 4.09
C LEU A 353 7.04 19.13 3.83
N ILE A 354 8.34 19.37 3.78
CA ILE A 354 9.36 18.35 3.59
C ILE A 354 9.94 18.01 4.96
N CYS A 355 10.01 16.72 5.29
CA CYS A 355 10.50 16.21 6.55
C CYS A 355 11.57 15.13 6.30
N ALA A 356 12.76 15.32 6.83
CA ALA A 356 13.88 14.39 6.69
C ALA A 356 14.09 13.89 5.23
N GLY A 357 13.94 14.82 4.25
CA GLY A 357 14.12 14.56 2.83
C GLY A 357 12.95 13.87 2.13
N THR A 358 11.75 13.98 2.66
CA THR A 358 10.52 13.47 2.04
C THR A 358 9.36 14.43 2.25
N GLU A 359 8.66 14.79 1.19
CA GLU A 359 7.37 15.48 1.28
C GLU A 359 6.37 14.64 2.08
N ILE A 360 5.86 15.20 3.19
CA ILE A 360 4.86 14.54 4.05
C ILE A 360 3.49 15.18 3.92
N THR A 361 3.42 16.45 3.50
CA THR A 361 2.18 17.25 3.43
C THR A 361 2.20 18.09 2.18
N SER A 362 1.05 18.21 1.54
CA SER A 362 0.76 19.22 0.53
C SER A 362 -0.50 20.00 0.92
N GLY A 363 -0.48 21.32 0.76
CA GLY A 363 -1.57 22.18 1.18
C GLY A 363 -1.57 23.55 0.51
N GLY A 364 -2.48 24.43 0.96
CA GLY A 364 -2.57 25.81 0.51
C GLY A 364 -3.97 26.38 0.52
N GLN A 365 -4.08 27.61 0.05
CA GLN A 365 -5.33 28.31 -0.17
C GLN A 365 -6.08 27.72 -1.37
N ARG A 366 -7.40 27.72 -1.32
CA ARG A 366 -8.27 27.20 -2.38
C ARG A 366 -8.97 28.32 -3.12
N ARG A 367 -9.29 28.07 -4.39
CA ARG A 367 -10.26 28.89 -5.13
C ARG A 367 -11.59 28.81 -4.39
N HIS A 368 -12.24 29.94 -4.13
CA HIS A 368 -13.43 29.99 -3.27
C HIS A 368 -14.64 30.68 -3.92
N THR A 369 -14.48 31.19 -5.16
CA THR A 369 -15.62 31.70 -5.94
C THR A 369 -15.99 30.72 -7.05
N TYR A 370 -17.26 30.71 -7.45
CA TYR A 370 -17.77 29.84 -8.50
C TYR A 370 -16.98 30.01 -9.82
N ASP A 371 -16.82 31.24 -10.27
CA ASP A 371 -16.15 31.55 -11.54
C ASP A 371 -14.68 31.12 -11.51
N SER A 372 -13.97 31.43 -10.42
CA SER A 372 -12.58 31.01 -10.26
C SER A 372 -12.43 29.48 -10.21
N MET A 373 -13.39 28.76 -9.62
CA MET A 373 -13.36 27.29 -9.58
C MET A 373 -13.60 26.69 -10.97
N VAL A 374 -14.57 27.22 -11.72
CA VAL A 374 -14.85 26.81 -13.10
C VAL A 374 -13.64 27.08 -14.01
N GLU A 375 -12.98 28.22 -13.83
CA GLU A 375 -11.73 28.52 -14.54
C GLU A 375 -10.65 27.48 -14.24
N GLY A 376 -10.43 27.16 -12.94
CA GLY A 376 -9.43 26.17 -12.54
C GLY A 376 -9.68 24.79 -13.14
N ILE A 377 -10.94 24.33 -13.16
CA ILE A 377 -11.34 23.05 -13.79
C ILE A 377 -11.00 23.07 -15.28
N LYS A 378 -11.37 24.14 -16.00
CA LYS A 378 -11.09 24.28 -17.43
C LYS A 378 -9.58 24.37 -17.73
N MET A 379 -8.77 25.03 -16.90
CA MET A 379 -7.33 25.09 -17.04
C MET A 379 -6.66 23.70 -16.98
N LYS A 380 -7.31 22.72 -16.37
CA LYS A 380 -6.87 21.31 -16.33
C LYS A 380 -7.55 20.43 -17.38
N GLU A 381 -8.15 21.04 -18.39
CA GLU A 381 -8.83 20.36 -19.51
C GLU A 381 -9.96 19.41 -19.03
N MET A 382 -10.57 19.73 -17.86
CA MET A 382 -11.66 18.97 -17.29
C MET A 382 -13.01 19.68 -17.55
N ASP A 383 -14.09 18.89 -17.61
CA ASP A 383 -15.44 19.43 -17.81
C ASP A 383 -16.09 19.79 -16.45
N PRO A 384 -16.47 21.07 -16.22
CA PRO A 384 -17.20 21.47 -15.01
C PRO A 384 -18.53 20.72 -14.81
N ALA A 385 -19.15 20.21 -15.88
CA ALA A 385 -20.38 19.42 -15.80
C ALA A 385 -20.21 18.10 -14.99
N ASN A 386 -18.99 17.62 -14.83
CA ASN A 386 -18.69 16.45 -14.03
C ASN A 386 -18.64 16.73 -12.50
N PHE A 387 -18.79 18.01 -12.08
CA PHE A 387 -18.68 18.44 -10.69
C PHE A 387 -19.92 19.22 -10.19
N PRO A 388 -21.17 18.82 -10.52
CA PRO A 388 -22.33 19.65 -10.28
C PRO A 388 -22.56 19.93 -8.78
N ASP A 389 -22.48 18.90 -7.94
CA ASP A 389 -22.70 19.01 -6.49
C ASP A 389 -21.58 19.82 -5.81
N TYR A 390 -20.32 19.56 -6.19
CA TYR A 390 -19.19 20.30 -5.67
C TYR A 390 -19.25 21.77 -6.08
N LEU A 391 -19.51 22.08 -7.32
CA LEU A 391 -19.61 23.46 -7.80
C LEU A 391 -20.80 24.21 -7.19
N SER A 392 -21.83 23.51 -6.76
CA SER A 392 -23.04 24.14 -6.19
C SER A 392 -22.71 24.96 -4.95
N ILE A 393 -21.79 24.48 -4.07
CA ILE A 393 -21.47 25.16 -2.81
C ILE A 393 -20.93 26.58 -3.02
N PHE A 394 -20.18 26.80 -4.11
CA PHE A 394 -19.58 28.11 -4.41
C PHE A 394 -20.60 29.15 -4.86
N LYS A 395 -21.84 28.74 -5.16
CA LYS A 395 -22.95 29.63 -5.45
C LYS A 395 -23.64 30.18 -4.18
N PHE A 396 -23.34 29.60 -3.01
CA PHE A 396 -24.01 29.88 -1.75
C PHE A 396 -23.11 30.48 -0.68
N GLY A 397 -22.05 31.19 -1.08
CA GLY A 397 -21.26 32.01 -0.18
C GLY A 397 -20.16 31.24 0.56
N MET A 398 -19.25 30.62 -0.16
CA MET A 398 -18.05 30.01 0.42
C MET A 398 -17.05 31.09 0.86
N PRO A 399 -16.50 31.01 2.09
CA PRO A 399 -15.43 31.91 2.52
C PRO A 399 -14.11 31.61 1.80
N ALA A 400 -13.15 32.53 1.89
CA ALA A 400 -11.76 32.19 1.62
C ALA A 400 -11.35 31.06 2.56
N HIS A 401 -10.80 29.97 2.03
CA HIS A 401 -10.47 28.77 2.78
C HIS A 401 -9.22 28.07 2.22
N GLY A 402 -8.66 27.20 3.03
CA GLY A 402 -7.51 26.41 2.67
C GLY A 402 -7.18 25.38 3.74
N GLY A 403 -6.24 24.51 3.42
CA GLY A 403 -5.87 23.42 4.31
C GLY A 403 -4.80 22.54 3.70
N PHE A 404 -4.67 21.34 4.24
CA PHE A 404 -3.64 20.38 3.82
C PHE A 404 -4.11 18.94 3.91
N GLY A 405 -3.38 18.06 3.24
CA GLY A 405 -3.42 16.62 3.41
C GLY A 405 -2.04 16.09 3.77
N MET A 406 -1.93 15.33 4.86
CA MET A 406 -0.67 14.76 5.36
C MET A 406 -0.77 13.25 5.45
N GLY A 407 0.16 12.51 4.82
CA GLY A 407 0.18 11.05 4.86
C GLY A 407 0.62 10.52 6.23
N LEU A 408 -0.23 9.74 6.93
CA LEU A 408 0.11 9.15 8.24
C LEU A 408 1.33 8.23 8.16
N GLU A 409 1.39 7.39 7.13
CA GLU A 409 2.51 6.48 6.91
C GLU A 409 3.79 7.26 6.59
N ARG A 410 3.73 8.27 5.70
CA ARG A 410 4.91 9.11 5.40
C ARG A 410 5.39 9.85 6.65
N LEU A 411 4.48 10.45 7.41
CA LEU A 411 4.80 11.11 8.67
C LEU A 411 5.47 10.14 9.65
N THR A 412 4.88 8.95 9.88
CA THR A 412 5.46 7.96 10.80
C THR A 412 6.85 7.50 10.33
N MET A 413 6.99 7.23 9.03
CA MET A 413 8.27 6.81 8.43
C MET A 413 9.36 7.86 8.65
N THR A 414 9.06 9.12 8.34
CA THR A 414 10.04 10.21 8.45
C THR A 414 10.34 10.55 9.90
N LEU A 415 9.33 10.62 10.78
CA LEU A 415 9.51 10.86 12.21
C LEU A 415 10.47 9.85 12.85
N LEU A 416 10.36 8.58 12.49
CA LEU A 416 11.18 7.49 13.02
C LEU A 416 12.44 7.22 12.18
N LYS A 417 12.74 8.05 11.16
CA LYS A 417 13.89 7.90 10.25
C LYS A 417 13.99 6.50 9.62
N LEU A 418 12.84 5.89 9.31
CA LEU A 418 12.74 4.62 8.59
C LEU A 418 12.92 4.83 7.09
N LYS A 419 13.32 3.77 6.37
CA LYS A 419 13.73 3.89 4.96
C LYS A 419 12.64 3.51 3.96
N ASN A 420 11.63 2.75 4.41
CA ASN A 420 10.62 2.20 3.50
C ASN A 420 9.22 2.32 4.12
N ILE A 421 8.30 2.91 3.38
CA ILE A 421 6.92 3.14 3.82
C ILE A 421 6.18 1.84 4.19
N ARG A 422 6.61 0.68 3.66
CA ARG A 422 6.04 -0.63 4.02
C ARG A 422 6.34 -1.04 5.46
N GLU A 423 7.37 -0.46 6.06
CA GLU A 423 7.70 -0.70 7.48
C GLU A 423 6.62 -0.13 8.41
N VAL A 424 5.95 0.95 7.99
CA VAL A 424 4.93 1.69 8.75
C VAL A 424 3.49 1.40 8.29
N SER A 425 3.30 0.44 7.41
CA SER A 425 1.98 -0.11 7.07
C SER A 425 1.82 -1.50 7.70
N LEU A 426 0.69 -1.75 8.39
CA LEU A 426 0.42 -3.07 9.01
C LEU A 426 0.43 -4.17 7.96
N PHE A 427 -0.34 -3.97 6.88
CA PHE A 427 -0.48 -4.88 5.76
C PHE A 427 -0.44 -4.05 4.46
N PRO A 428 0.76 -3.74 3.94
CA PRO A 428 0.90 -2.84 2.80
C PRO A 428 0.24 -3.39 1.54
N SER A 429 -0.40 -2.50 0.79
CA SER A 429 -0.90 -2.75 -0.57
C SER A 429 -0.07 -1.93 -1.57
N ASP A 430 0.43 -2.59 -2.61
CA ASP A 430 1.22 -2.02 -3.71
C ASP A 430 1.06 -2.91 -4.96
N PRO A 431 1.65 -2.58 -6.13
CA PRO A 431 1.51 -3.37 -7.34
C PRO A 431 1.89 -4.87 -7.22
N LYS A 432 2.63 -5.26 -6.18
CA LYS A 432 3.03 -6.65 -5.94
C LYS A 432 2.39 -7.29 -4.71
N ARG A 433 1.69 -6.50 -3.90
CA ARG A 433 1.04 -6.95 -2.66
C ARG A 433 -0.37 -6.39 -2.54
N ILE A 434 -1.26 -7.19 -1.98
CA ILE A 434 -2.58 -6.73 -1.55
C ILE A 434 -2.82 -7.18 -0.11
N ALA A 435 -3.15 -6.25 0.76
CA ALA A 435 -3.31 -6.49 2.19
C ALA A 435 -2.14 -7.30 2.81
N GLY A 436 -0.90 -6.95 2.42
CA GLY A 436 0.34 -7.59 2.87
C GLY A 436 0.71 -8.89 2.17
N ASN A 437 -0.22 -9.54 1.49
CA ASN A 437 0.07 -10.78 0.77
C ASN A 437 0.65 -10.49 -0.61
N ARG A 438 1.69 -11.23 -1.01
CA ARG A 438 2.17 -11.15 -2.40
C ARG A 438 1.04 -11.49 -3.35
N ILE A 439 0.88 -10.65 -4.37
CA ILE A 439 -0.02 -10.95 -5.47
C ILE A 439 0.64 -12.12 -6.22
N LYS A 440 0.09 -13.31 -6.04
CA LYS A 440 0.35 -14.42 -6.95
C LYS A 440 -0.18 -13.96 -8.29
N ALA A 441 0.52 -14.30 -9.38
CA ALA A 441 0.12 -13.92 -10.74
C ALA A 441 -1.41 -14.07 -10.87
N LYS A 442 -2.07 -12.98 -11.29
CA LYS A 442 -3.53 -12.91 -11.31
C LYS A 442 -4.02 -13.95 -12.31
N ILE A 443 -4.61 -15.02 -11.82
CA ILE A 443 -5.32 -15.97 -12.67
C ILE A 443 -6.70 -15.37 -12.88
N PHE A 444 -7.00 -14.95 -14.10
CA PHE A 444 -8.34 -14.55 -14.46
C PHE A 444 -9.20 -15.82 -14.55
N PHE A 445 -10.31 -15.82 -13.84
CA PHE A 445 -11.25 -16.94 -13.83
C PHE A 445 -12.54 -16.55 -14.55
N GLY A 446 -12.99 -17.43 -15.47
CA GLY A 446 -14.22 -17.25 -16.24
C GLY A 446 -14.01 -16.44 -17.53
N GLY A 447 -14.74 -16.84 -18.56
CA GLY A 447 -14.56 -16.34 -19.93
C GLY A 447 -14.77 -14.84 -20.07
N GLU A 448 -15.76 -14.28 -19.42
CA GLU A 448 -16.05 -12.83 -19.46
C GLU A 448 -14.93 -11.99 -18.85
N ASN A 449 -14.40 -12.40 -17.69
CA ASN A 449 -13.30 -11.69 -17.04
C ASN A 449 -12.04 -11.71 -17.90
N ILE A 450 -11.77 -12.84 -18.53
CA ILE A 450 -10.60 -13.02 -19.41
C ILE A 450 -10.77 -12.16 -20.66
N ARG A 451 -11.96 -12.18 -21.31
CA ARG A 451 -12.30 -11.32 -22.45
C ARG A 451 -12.07 -9.85 -22.11
N ASN A 452 -12.65 -9.38 -21.02
CA ASN A 452 -12.55 -7.98 -20.60
C ASN A 452 -11.09 -7.57 -20.38
N GLU A 453 -10.27 -8.45 -19.81
CA GLU A 453 -8.85 -8.17 -19.61
C GLU A 453 -8.06 -8.15 -20.93
N ILE A 454 -8.36 -9.04 -21.87
CA ILE A 454 -7.74 -9.02 -23.21
C ILE A 454 -8.06 -7.68 -23.90
N ILE A 455 -9.34 -7.29 -23.96
CA ILE A 455 -9.80 -6.03 -24.58
C ILE A 455 -9.11 -4.83 -23.90
N ARG A 456 -9.09 -4.79 -22.58
CA ARG A 456 -8.41 -3.73 -21.81
C ARG A 456 -6.93 -3.60 -22.19
N ARG A 457 -6.20 -4.72 -22.27
CA ARG A 457 -4.79 -4.74 -22.66
C ARG A 457 -4.57 -4.24 -24.08
N LEU A 458 -5.34 -4.72 -25.02
CA LEU A 458 -5.23 -4.29 -26.43
C LEU A 458 -5.46 -2.78 -26.57
N HIS A 459 -6.45 -2.22 -25.86
CA HIS A 459 -6.66 -0.78 -25.82
C HIS A 459 -5.48 -0.01 -25.19
N GLN A 460 -4.94 -0.49 -24.07
CA GLN A 460 -3.76 0.13 -23.44
C GLN A 460 -2.54 0.14 -24.35
N MET A 461 -2.36 -0.91 -25.15
CA MET A 461 -1.30 -1.02 -26.16
C MET A 461 -1.61 -0.26 -27.45
N LYS A 462 -2.79 0.35 -27.56
CA LYS A 462 -3.29 1.02 -28.77
C LYS A 462 -3.28 0.10 -30.01
N VAL A 463 -3.61 -1.17 -29.80
CA VAL A 463 -3.73 -2.16 -30.86
C VAL A 463 -5.12 -2.06 -31.50
N GLU A 464 -5.17 -2.03 -32.84
CA GLU A 464 -6.42 -2.13 -33.59
C GLU A 464 -6.87 -3.59 -33.68
N PHE A 465 -8.12 -3.87 -33.35
CA PHE A 465 -8.71 -5.20 -33.43
C PHE A 465 -10.20 -5.15 -33.74
N ASP A 466 -10.72 -6.22 -34.35
CA ASP A 466 -12.13 -6.46 -34.50
C ASP A 466 -12.61 -7.40 -33.39
N HIS A 467 -13.67 -7.02 -32.68
CA HIS A 467 -14.39 -7.88 -31.73
C HIS A 467 -15.71 -8.32 -32.36
N LYS A 468 -15.91 -9.63 -32.48
CA LYS A 468 -17.08 -10.21 -33.12
C LYS A 468 -17.82 -11.14 -32.19
N GLU A 469 -19.12 -10.96 -32.11
CA GLU A 469 -20.06 -11.91 -31.52
C GLU A 469 -20.59 -12.86 -32.62
N HIS A 470 -20.74 -14.15 -32.33
CA HIS A 470 -21.16 -15.17 -33.26
C HIS A 470 -21.79 -16.40 -32.56
N GLU A 471 -22.39 -17.30 -33.31
CA GLU A 471 -22.84 -18.59 -32.79
C GLU A 471 -21.64 -19.42 -32.26
N PRO A 472 -21.86 -20.33 -31.26
CA PRO A 472 -20.80 -21.23 -30.80
C PRO A 472 -20.20 -22.04 -31.94
N THR A 473 -18.89 -22.07 -32.02
CA THR A 473 -18.14 -22.71 -33.11
C THR A 473 -17.42 -23.96 -32.62
N PRO A 474 -17.95 -25.16 -32.85
CA PRO A 474 -17.37 -26.40 -32.34
C PRO A 474 -16.08 -26.81 -33.07
N THR A 475 -15.84 -26.34 -34.29
CA THR A 475 -14.65 -26.67 -35.10
C THR A 475 -13.88 -25.43 -35.55
N SER A 476 -12.60 -25.60 -35.89
CA SER A 476 -11.78 -24.53 -36.47
C SER A 476 -12.34 -24.03 -37.82
N GLN A 477 -12.98 -24.92 -38.58
CA GLN A 477 -13.63 -24.58 -39.88
C GLN A 477 -14.87 -23.70 -39.66
N ASP A 478 -15.70 -24.02 -38.67
CA ASP A 478 -16.87 -23.19 -38.30
C ASP A 478 -16.39 -21.83 -37.81
N SER A 479 -15.35 -21.80 -36.99
CA SER A 479 -14.76 -20.56 -36.50
C SER A 479 -14.26 -19.66 -37.63
N ALA A 480 -13.55 -20.20 -38.60
CA ALA A 480 -13.06 -19.44 -39.75
C ALA A 480 -14.21 -18.84 -40.56
N ARG A 481 -15.28 -19.65 -40.78
CA ARG A 481 -16.49 -19.22 -41.51
C ARG A 481 -17.21 -18.04 -40.84
N VAL A 482 -17.50 -18.13 -39.56
CA VAL A 482 -18.25 -17.07 -38.85
C VAL A 482 -17.41 -15.79 -38.63
N ARG A 483 -16.09 -15.92 -38.51
CA ARG A 483 -15.16 -14.79 -38.41
C ARG A 483 -14.91 -14.10 -39.75
N GLY A 484 -15.10 -14.82 -40.89
CA GLY A 484 -14.74 -14.35 -42.21
C GLY A 484 -13.22 -14.34 -42.44
N THR A 485 -12.52 -15.29 -41.85
CA THR A 485 -11.05 -15.44 -41.90
C THR A 485 -10.66 -16.76 -42.56
N LYS A 486 -9.39 -16.91 -42.95
CA LYS A 486 -8.86 -18.18 -43.40
C LYS A 486 -8.59 -19.12 -42.22
N MET A 487 -8.52 -20.42 -42.44
CA MET A 487 -8.19 -21.39 -41.37
C MET A 487 -6.78 -21.23 -40.84
N GLU A 488 -5.85 -20.80 -41.67
CA GLU A 488 -4.44 -20.52 -41.34
C GLU A 488 -4.35 -19.35 -40.35
N GLU A 489 -5.22 -18.35 -40.46
CA GLU A 489 -5.30 -17.18 -39.57
C GLU A 489 -5.92 -17.52 -38.21
N GLY A 490 -6.56 -18.66 -38.06
CA GLY A 490 -7.10 -19.14 -36.80
C GLY A 490 -5.98 -19.54 -35.82
N VAL A 491 -6.04 -19.10 -34.58
CA VAL A 491 -5.14 -19.52 -33.51
C VAL A 491 -5.87 -20.45 -32.55
N LYS A 492 -5.37 -21.69 -32.44
CA LYS A 492 -5.91 -22.73 -31.55
C LYS A 492 -5.05 -22.81 -30.29
N ALA A 493 -5.63 -22.49 -29.14
CA ALA A 493 -4.98 -22.58 -27.83
C ALA A 493 -5.27 -23.93 -27.17
N LEU A 494 -4.21 -24.63 -26.77
CA LEU A 494 -4.26 -25.97 -26.20
C LEU A 494 -3.49 -26.00 -24.89
N ILE A 495 -4.09 -26.57 -23.84
CA ILE A 495 -3.45 -26.73 -22.53
C ILE A 495 -2.98 -28.18 -22.40
N VAL A 496 -1.71 -28.34 -22.07
CA VAL A 496 -1.09 -29.65 -21.77
C VAL A 496 -0.57 -29.68 -20.34
N ARG A 497 -0.47 -30.88 -19.78
CA ARG A 497 0.01 -31.13 -18.42
C ARG A 497 1.23 -32.04 -18.42
N GLY A 498 2.30 -31.60 -17.75
CA GLY A 498 3.49 -32.42 -17.52
C GLY A 498 3.19 -33.62 -16.63
N LYS A 499 3.69 -34.80 -17.04
CA LYS A 499 3.41 -36.06 -16.30
C LYS A 499 4.08 -36.10 -14.92
N ASN A 500 5.28 -35.55 -14.82
CA ASN A 500 6.05 -35.57 -13.58
C ASN A 500 5.76 -34.33 -12.70
N SER A 501 5.89 -33.14 -13.29
CA SER A 501 5.72 -31.85 -12.58
C SER A 501 4.28 -31.54 -12.22
N LYS A 502 3.30 -32.14 -12.90
CA LYS A 502 1.87 -31.80 -12.85
C LYS A 502 1.57 -30.34 -13.24
N LYS A 503 2.54 -29.63 -13.80
CA LYS A 503 2.43 -28.24 -14.24
C LYS A 503 1.70 -28.16 -15.59
N ASN A 504 0.87 -27.13 -15.77
CA ASN A 504 0.21 -26.86 -17.03
C ASN A 504 1.03 -25.88 -17.89
N TYR A 505 0.93 -26.05 -19.20
CA TYR A 505 1.56 -25.23 -20.22
C TYR A 505 0.54 -24.95 -21.33
N GLN A 506 0.63 -23.80 -21.98
CA GLN A 506 -0.23 -23.47 -23.09
C GLN A 506 0.55 -23.41 -24.39
N PHE A 507 0.07 -24.15 -25.39
CA PHE A 507 0.59 -24.16 -26.76
C PHE A 507 -0.45 -23.60 -27.72
N ASN A 508 -0.05 -22.65 -28.54
CA ASN A 508 -0.89 -21.98 -29.52
C ASN A 508 -0.37 -22.34 -30.91
N ILE A 509 -1.23 -22.90 -31.74
CA ILE A 509 -0.88 -23.39 -33.09
C ILE A 509 -1.89 -22.87 -34.12
N PRO A 510 -1.54 -22.84 -35.43
CA PRO A 510 -2.50 -22.52 -36.49
C PRO A 510 -3.71 -23.46 -36.47
N GLY A 511 -4.90 -22.91 -36.78
CA GLY A 511 -6.18 -23.61 -36.64
C GLY A 511 -6.32 -24.90 -37.47
N HIS A 512 -5.61 -24.98 -38.59
CA HIS A 512 -5.61 -26.14 -39.51
C HIS A 512 -4.59 -27.24 -39.11
N MET A 513 -3.68 -26.95 -38.17
CA MET A 513 -2.61 -27.83 -37.76
C MET A 513 -2.95 -28.64 -36.50
N LYS A 514 -2.17 -29.69 -36.23
CA LYS A 514 -2.22 -30.51 -34.99
C LYS A 514 -0.98 -30.26 -34.15
N LEU A 515 -1.14 -30.33 -32.81
CA LEU A 515 -0.05 -30.17 -31.87
C LEU A 515 0.94 -31.37 -32.01
N ASP A 516 2.23 -31.09 -32.13
CA ASP A 516 3.26 -32.12 -32.11
C ASP A 516 3.77 -32.38 -30.68
N MET A 517 3.26 -33.46 -30.08
CA MET A 517 3.60 -33.84 -28.71
C MET A 517 5.07 -34.16 -28.48
N LYS A 518 5.86 -34.47 -29.55
CA LYS A 518 7.32 -34.63 -29.43
C LYS A 518 8.00 -33.28 -29.24
N ALA A 519 7.63 -32.30 -30.06
CA ALA A 519 8.12 -30.94 -29.92
C ALA A 519 7.71 -30.32 -28.57
N VAL A 520 6.50 -30.60 -28.10
CA VAL A 520 6.04 -30.20 -26.76
C VAL A 520 6.95 -30.79 -25.67
N GLN A 521 7.25 -32.10 -25.74
CA GLN A 521 8.12 -32.76 -24.78
C GLN A 521 9.54 -32.17 -24.77
N GLU A 522 10.07 -31.86 -25.94
CA GLU A 522 11.41 -31.22 -26.07
C GLU A 522 11.41 -29.81 -25.45
N ALA A 523 10.38 -29.02 -25.70
CA ALA A 523 10.26 -27.65 -25.18
C ALA A 523 10.05 -27.58 -23.67
N VAL A 524 9.32 -28.54 -23.10
CA VAL A 524 8.97 -28.58 -21.68
C VAL A 524 9.97 -29.36 -20.85
N GLY A 525 10.70 -30.31 -21.47
CA GLY A 525 11.68 -31.17 -20.81
C GLY A 525 11.08 -32.43 -20.17
N GLU A 526 9.78 -32.70 -20.36
CA GLU A 526 9.08 -33.87 -19.84
C GLU A 526 7.93 -34.31 -20.75
N LYS A 527 7.47 -35.55 -20.59
CA LYS A 527 6.28 -36.03 -21.30
C LYS A 527 5.04 -35.29 -20.81
N CYS A 528 4.20 -34.86 -21.75
CA CYS A 528 2.96 -34.17 -21.50
C CYS A 528 1.77 -34.93 -22.10
N ASP A 529 0.60 -34.76 -21.49
CA ASP A 529 -0.70 -35.12 -22.05
C ASP A 529 -1.58 -33.87 -22.15
N PHE A 530 -2.66 -33.92 -22.94
CA PHE A 530 -3.67 -32.86 -22.90
C PHE A 530 -4.30 -32.80 -21.50
N GLU A 531 -4.57 -31.61 -21.03
CA GLU A 531 -5.29 -31.45 -19.76
C GLU A 531 -6.76 -31.84 -19.92
N ASP A 532 -7.34 -32.39 -18.85
CA ASP A 532 -8.74 -32.77 -18.80
C ASP A 532 -9.65 -31.54 -18.93
N PRO A 533 -10.66 -31.55 -19.83
CA PRO A 533 -11.64 -30.46 -19.96
C PRO A 533 -12.31 -30.05 -18.64
N ALA A 534 -12.60 -31.03 -17.76
CA ALA A 534 -13.21 -30.74 -16.45
C ALA A 534 -12.25 -29.96 -15.53
N VAL A 535 -10.94 -30.27 -15.59
CA VAL A 535 -9.90 -29.56 -14.85
C VAL A 535 -9.71 -28.14 -15.40
N ILE A 536 -9.79 -27.96 -16.72
CA ILE A 536 -9.71 -26.63 -17.35
C ILE A 536 -10.90 -25.77 -16.91
N LEU A 537 -12.11 -26.34 -16.91
CA LEU A 537 -13.31 -25.64 -16.46
C LEU A 537 -13.24 -25.28 -14.97
N ASP A 538 -12.85 -26.20 -14.11
CA ASP A 538 -12.73 -25.99 -12.67
C ASP A 538 -11.65 -24.94 -12.32
N ARG A 539 -10.50 -25.03 -12.97
CA ARG A 539 -9.34 -24.20 -12.65
C ARG A 539 -9.37 -22.81 -13.26
N PHE A 540 -9.92 -22.66 -14.45
CA PHE A 540 -9.88 -21.41 -15.23
C PHE A 540 -11.26 -20.86 -15.58
N GLY A 541 -12.33 -21.62 -15.35
CA GLY A 541 -13.68 -21.24 -15.75
C GLY A 541 -13.86 -21.18 -17.28
N LEU A 542 -13.06 -21.93 -18.05
CA LEU A 542 -13.05 -21.95 -19.51
C LEU A 542 -13.52 -23.29 -20.05
N GLN A 543 -14.29 -23.26 -21.11
CA GLN A 543 -14.62 -24.46 -21.89
C GLN A 543 -13.53 -24.70 -22.96
N VAL A 544 -13.29 -25.96 -23.30
CA VAL A 544 -12.43 -26.30 -24.44
C VAL A 544 -13.04 -25.66 -25.71
N GLY A 545 -12.20 -24.99 -26.49
CA GLY A 545 -12.61 -24.20 -27.65
C GLY A 545 -12.83 -22.71 -27.35
N SER A 546 -12.99 -22.29 -26.08
CA SER A 546 -13.04 -20.87 -25.70
C SER A 546 -11.70 -20.31 -25.19
N ILE A 547 -10.68 -21.15 -25.03
CA ILE A 547 -9.40 -20.76 -24.46
C ILE A 547 -8.70 -19.74 -25.37
N PRO A 548 -8.37 -18.54 -24.87
CA PRO A 548 -7.67 -17.53 -25.66
C PRO A 548 -6.15 -17.80 -25.67
N PRO A 549 -5.39 -17.29 -26.64
CA PRO A 549 -3.95 -17.48 -26.73
C PRO A 549 -3.14 -16.66 -25.71
N PHE A 550 -3.76 -16.16 -24.65
CA PHE A 550 -3.19 -15.33 -23.58
C PHE A 550 -2.91 -16.15 -22.32
N GLY A 551 -2.04 -17.18 -22.43
CA GLY A 551 -1.77 -18.11 -21.33
C GLY A 551 -1.21 -17.46 -20.08
N HIS A 552 -0.52 -16.33 -20.20
CA HIS A 552 -0.05 -15.56 -19.05
C HIS A 552 -1.19 -15.02 -18.17
N LEU A 553 -2.40 -14.80 -18.72
CA LEU A 553 -3.59 -14.46 -17.93
C LEU A 553 -4.06 -15.64 -17.08
N LEU A 554 -3.71 -16.85 -17.47
CA LEU A 554 -3.98 -18.11 -16.76
C LEU A 554 -2.78 -18.56 -15.91
N ASN A 555 -1.73 -17.75 -15.82
CA ASN A 555 -0.47 -18.09 -15.18
C ASN A 555 0.18 -19.35 -15.77
N LEU A 556 0.16 -19.49 -17.10
CA LEU A 556 0.74 -20.59 -17.85
C LEU A 556 1.93 -20.11 -18.68
N ASP A 557 3.01 -20.91 -18.70
CA ASP A 557 4.06 -20.73 -19.69
C ASP A 557 3.45 -20.88 -21.08
N THR A 558 3.63 -19.85 -21.93
CA THR A 558 2.92 -19.73 -23.20
C THR A 558 3.88 -19.88 -24.37
N TYR A 559 3.55 -20.81 -25.25
CA TYR A 559 4.32 -21.16 -26.44
C TYR A 559 3.48 -20.92 -27.69
N PHE A 560 4.06 -20.31 -28.73
CA PHE A 560 3.43 -20.13 -30.02
C PHE A 560 4.23 -20.82 -31.12
N ASP A 561 3.48 -21.49 -32.01
CA ASP A 561 4.06 -21.98 -33.23
C ASP A 561 4.54 -20.81 -34.10
N GLU A 562 5.78 -20.91 -34.64
CA GLU A 562 6.39 -19.85 -35.42
C GLU A 562 5.60 -19.47 -36.67
N GLN A 563 4.76 -20.37 -37.21
CA GLN A 563 3.93 -20.09 -38.38
C GLN A 563 2.92 -18.99 -38.13
N ILE A 564 2.44 -18.80 -36.88
CA ILE A 564 1.48 -17.75 -36.53
C ILE A 564 2.04 -16.35 -36.84
N GLN A 565 3.34 -16.13 -36.65
CA GLN A 565 3.96 -14.82 -36.91
C GLN A 565 4.02 -14.46 -38.41
N HIS A 566 3.92 -15.48 -39.31
CA HIS A 566 3.97 -15.28 -40.75
C HIS A 566 2.61 -14.95 -41.34
N GLU A 567 1.51 -15.16 -40.60
CA GLU A 567 0.18 -14.78 -41.03
C GLU A 567 -0.05 -13.28 -40.82
N THR A 568 -0.87 -12.67 -41.70
CA THR A 568 -1.21 -11.25 -41.60
C THR A 568 -2.11 -10.99 -40.42
N LEU A 569 -3.09 -11.86 -40.20
CA LEU A 569 -4.10 -11.77 -39.15
C LEU A 569 -4.04 -12.99 -38.24
N SER A 570 -4.41 -12.79 -37.00
CA SER A 570 -4.69 -13.84 -36.01
C SER A 570 -6.09 -13.69 -35.49
N ALA A 571 -6.87 -14.78 -35.51
CA ALA A 571 -8.25 -14.83 -35.06
C ALA A 571 -8.44 -15.92 -34.01
N PHE A 572 -9.00 -15.58 -32.84
CA PHE A 572 -9.15 -16.51 -31.72
C PHE A 572 -10.38 -16.21 -30.89
N ASN A 573 -10.89 -17.19 -30.14
CA ASN A 573 -11.91 -17.00 -29.13
C ASN A 573 -11.29 -16.33 -27.88
N CYS A 574 -11.97 -15.32 -27.36
CA CYS A 574 -11.39 -14.45 -26.32
C CYS A 574 -11.82 -14.83 -24.88
N GLY A 575 -12.12 -16.09 -24.63
CA GLY A 575 -12.60 -16.61 -23.35
C GLY A 575 -14.04 -17.16 -23.42
N LEU A 576 -14.80 -16.77 -24.43
CA LEU A 576 -16.16 -17.22 -24.70
C LEU A 576 -16.22 -17.94 -26.05
N ALA A 577 -17.01 -19.00 -26.14
CA ALA A 577 -17.22 -19.75 -27.38
C ALA A 577 -18.00 -18.97 -28.45
N THR A 578 -18.64 -17.88 -28.05
CA THR A 578 -19.51 -17.02 -28.88
C THR A 578 -18.87 -15.69 -29.25
N GLU A 579 -17.61 -15.47 -28.84
CA GLU A 579 -16.93 -14.20 -29.09
C GLU A 579 -15.49 -14.41 -29.56
N SER A 580 -15.07 -13.63 -30.53
CA SER A 580 -13.74 -13.70 -31.14
C SER A 580 -13.11 -12.34 -31.30
N ILE A 581 -11.79 -12.31 -31.20
CA ILE A 581 -10.96 -11.15 -31.52
C ILE A 581 -10.13 -11.49 -32.78
N ILE A 582 -10.03 -10.51 -33.69
CA ILE A 582 -9.20 -10.57 -34.90
C ILE A 582 -8.29 -9.36 -34.87
N LEU A 583 -6.98 -9.59 -35.00
CA LEU A 583 -5.98 -8.53 -35.01
C LEU A 583 -4.75 -8.93 -35.84
N LYS A 584 -3.83 -8.01 -36.06
CA LYS A 584 -2.59 -8.32 -36.77
C LYS A 584 -1.74 -9.30 -35.95
N SER A 585 -1.21 -10.34 -36.58
CA SER A 585 -0.42 -11.37 -35.88
C SER A 585 0.78 -10.83 -35.12
N LYS A 586 1.44 -9.79 -35.66
CA LYS A 586 2.53 -9.10 -34.96
C LYS A 586 2.09 -8.45 -33.64
N ASP A 587 0.87 -7.92 -33.61
CA ASP A 587 0.34 -7.24 -32.43
C ASP A 587 -0.10 -8.27 -31.37
N LEU A 588 -0.60 -9.45 -31.79
CA LEU A 588 -0.84 -10.58 -30.88
C LEU A 588 0.46 -11.06 -30.24
N ILE A 589 1.52 -11.26 -31.03
CA ILE A 589 2.83 -11.66 -30.50
C ILE A 589 3.37 -10.64 -29.51
N ALA A 590 3.26 -9.34 -29.82
CA ALA A 590 3.67 -8.27 -28.92
C ALA A 590 2.82 -8.21 -27.63
N ALA A 591 1.53 -8.52 -27.69
CA ALA A 591 0.64 -8.51 -26.54
C ALA A 591 0.85 -9.71 -25.59
N VAL A 592 1.31 -10.85 -26.13
CA VAL A 592 1.47 -12.09 -25.36
C VAL A 592 2.91 -12.35 -24.95
N GLU A 593 3.89 -11.91 -25.76
CA GLU A 593 5.32 -12.17 -25.58
C GLU A 593 5.63 -13.68 -25.38
N PRO A 594 5.17 -14.56 -26.29
CA PRO A 594 5.29 -16.00 -26.11
C PRO A 594 6.69 -16.52 -26.43
N LYS A 595 6.96 -17.75 -25.99
CA LYS A 595 8.11 -18.52 -26.47
C LYS A 595 7.78 -19.09 -27.86
N LEU A 596 8.56 -18.71 -28.88
CA LEU A 596 8.35 -19.15 -30.26
C LEU A 596 9.09 -20.46 -30.54
N GLY A 597 8.51 -21.31 -31.40
CA GLY A 597 9.14 -22.57 -31.85
C GLY A 597 8.25 -23.35 -32.82
N LYS A 598 8.70 -24.52 -33.27
CA LYS A 598 7.94 -25.43 -34.14
C LYS A 598 7.18 -26.44 -33.31
N PHE A 599 5.87 -26.18 -33.08
CA PHE A 599 5.05 -27.02 -32.19
C PHE A 599 3.90 -27.71 -32.91
N SER A 600 3.75 -27.50 -34.23
CA SER A 600 2.66 -28.06 -35.01
C SER A 600 3.14 -28.97 -36.14
N LYS A 601 2.23 -29.86 -36.55
CA LYS A 601 2.37 -30.72 -37.71
C LYS A 601 1.04 -30.80 -38.48
N ALA A 602 1.13 -31.18 -39.80
CA ALA A 602 -0.03 -31.31 -40.68
C ALA A 602 -1.07 -32.35 -40.19
#